data_db0da768a33905ad634dbe6f7d13f0b2
#
_entry.id   db0da768a33905ad634dbe6f7d13f0b2
#
_cell.length_a   1.000
_cell.length_b   1.000
_cell.length_c   1.000
_cell.angle_alpha   90.00
_cell.angle_beta   90.00
_cell.angle_gamma   90.00
#
_symmetry.space_group_name_H-M   'P 1'
#
loop_
_entity.id
_entity.type
_entity.pdbx_description
1 polymer ?
#
loop_
_entity_poly.entity_id
_entity_poly.type
_entity_poly.pdbx_seq_one_letter_code
_entity_poly.pdbx_strand_id
1 'polypeptide(L)'
;MLTNELLEFSKKYIMNTYNRFPVVFIKGRGTKVFDSDNREYLDFVAGIAVCNLGHCHPKVTVAFQKQAQRLVHISNLYHNEPQIKLAKLLVENSFAGKVFFCNSGAEANEAAIKLIRKYAKEKLKGNRYEIITMEKSFHGRTMATITATGQEKVQKGFEPLLPGFKYAPFNNIDAVKKAINKKTAAVMVEPIQGEGGVNIPDNDYLKKLRRLCNDEGILLVFDEVQTGMGRTGRLFAYEHYNIEPDIMTLAKALGNGVAIGAMLAKDSIAEAFTPGSHATTFGGNPLACSAANAALETIMEDGILFDNCLRMGDYLIKGLKELKKEHSFIKEIRGKGLLVGMELTIDGKDIVMECLKDGLLINCTMDKILRFLPPLIVTKEEIDSMLEIFYGVLKRIKK
;
A
#
# COMPACT_ATOMS: atom_id res chain seq x y z
N MET A 1 -1.47 -33.68 -0.32
CA MET A 1 -1.85 -33.38 1.07
C MET A 1 -3.28 -32.87 1.04
N LEU A 2 -4.19 -33.40 1.85
CA LEU A 2 -5.59 -32.92 1.91
C LEU A 2 -5.66 -31.53 2.52
N THR A 3 -6.60 -30.69 2.06
CA THR A 3 -6.81 -29.31 2.57
C THR A 3 -6.84 -29.23 4.10
N ASN A 4 -7.59 -30.14 4.75
CA ASN A 4 -7.69 -30.18 6.21
C ASN A 4 -6.35 -30.48 6.91
N GLU A 5 -5.51 -31.34 6.34
CA GLU A 5 -4.17 -31.65 6.87
C GLU A 5 -3.26 -30.41 6.80
N LEU A 6 -3.28 -29.65 5.71
CA LEU A 6 -2.54 -28.39 5.57
C LEU A 6 -3.02 -27.34 6.57
N LEU A 7 -4.31 -27.23 6.81
CA LEU A 7 -4.88 -26.31 7.81
C LEU A 7 -4.46 -26.69 9.24
N GLU A 8 -4.44 -27.98 9.57
CA GLU A 8 -3.93 -28.45 10.88
C GLU A 8 -2.42 -28.18 11.03
N PHE A 9 -1.62 -28.38 9.99
CA PHE A 9 -0.20 -28.02 10.03
C PHE A 9 0.00 -26.51 10.17
N SER A 10 -0.82 -25.70 9.51
CA SER A 10 -0.78 -24.25 9.67
C SER A 10 -1.04 -23.84 11.12
N LYS A 11 -2.06 -24.41 11.78
CA LYS A 11 -2.35 -24.15 13.19
C LYS A 11 -1.21 -24.61 14.11
N LYS A 12 -0.57 -25.73 13.80
CA LYS A 12 0.48 -26.33 14.63
C LYS A 12 1.82 -25.62 14.53
N TYR A 13 2.20 -25.16 13.31
CA TYR A 13 3.57 -24.71 13.04
C TYR A 13 3.72 -23.23 12.74
N ILE A 14 2.64 -22.51 12.45
CA ILE A 14 2.71 -21.07 12.13
C ILE A 14 2.14 -20.26 13.30
N MET A 15 2.88 -19.22 13.75
CA MET A 15 2.40 -18.32 14.79
C MET A 15 1.05 -17.71 14.41
N ASN A 16 0.12 -17.69 15.35
CA ASN A 16 -1.25 -17.21 15.15
C ASN A 16 -1.34 -15.67 15.24
N THR A 17 -0.67 -14.97 14.30
CA THR A 17 -0.68 -13.50 14.19
C THR A 17 -1.78 -12.98 13.26
N TYR A 18 -2.48 -13.86 12.57
CA TYR A 18 -3.54 -13.52 11.61
C TYR A 18 -4.78 -14.41 11.81
N ASN A 19 -5.97 -13.83 11.69
CA ASN A 19 -7.21 -14.57 11.54
C ASN A 19 -7.34 -15.06 10.08
N ARG A 20 -6.73 -16.24 9.79
CA ARG A 20 -6.72 -16.78 8.43
C ARG A 20 -8.07 -17.40 8.07
N PHE A 21 -8.53 -17.15 6.85
CA PHE A 21 -9.67 -17.89 6.29
C PHE A 21 -9.32 -19.37 6.10
N PRO A 22 -10.28 -20.30 6.26
CA PRO A 22 -10.04 -21.74 6.17
C PRO A 22 -9.97 -22.22 4.70
N VAL A 23 -9.08 -21.64 3.91
CA VAL A 23 -8.84 -21.97 2.50
C VAL A 23 -7.34 -22.02 2.24
N VAL A 24 -6.90 -22.94 1.36
CA VAL A 24 -5.50 -23.08 0.95
C VAL A 24 -5.41 -22.82 -0.54
N PHE A 25 -4.86 -21.65 -0.92
CA PHE A 25 -4.62 -21.31 -2.32
C PHE A 25 -3.31 -21.92 -2.81
N ILE A 26 -3.34 -22.51 -4.01
CA ILE A 26 -2.18 -23.18 -4.63
C ILE A 26 -1.80 -22.62 -5.99
N LYS A 27 -2.68 -21.83 -6.62
CA LYS A 27 -2.47 -21.30 -7.97
C LYS A 27 -3.15 -19.94 -8.11
N GLY A 28 -2.57 -19.04 -8.90
CA GLY A 28 -3.17 -17.78 -9.30
C GLY A 28 -2.86 -17.44 -10.75
N ARG A 29 -3.79 -16.78 -11.44
CA ARG A 29 -3.59 -16.25 -12.79
C ARG A 29 -4.50 -15.06 -13.04
N GLY A 30 -3.90 -13.91 -13.39
CA GLY A 30 -4.66 -12.69 -13.62
C GLY A 30 -5.43 -12.27 -12.36
N THR A 31 -6.73 -12.10 -12.48
CA THR A 31 -7.65 -11.72 -11.40
C THR A 31 -8.16 -12.89 -10.57
N LYS A 32 -7.70 -14.12 -10.82
CA LYS A 32 -8.24 -15.35 -10.24
C LYS A 32 -7.21 -16.11 -9.44
N VAL A 33 -7.66 -16.74 -8.35
CA VAL A 33 -6.89 -17.71 -7.57
C VAL A 33 -7.66 -19.02 -7.42
N PHE A 34 -6.93 -20.10 -7.17
CA PHE A 34 -7.49 -21.44 -7.08
C PHE A 34 -7.03 -22.11 -5.79
N ASP A 35 -7.95 -22.72 -5.08
CA ASP A 35 -7.64 -23.46 -3.87
C ASP A 35 -7.13 -24.87 -4.17
N SER A 36 -6.80 -25.60 -3.09
CA SER A 36 -6.32 -26.99 -3.16
C SER A 36 -7.32 -27.99 -3.74
N ASP A 37 -8.60 -27.63 -3.77
CA ASP A 37 -9.67 -28.43 -4.39
C ASP A 37 -9.96 -27.96 -5.84
N ASN A 38 -9.09 -27.08 -6.36
CA ASN A 38 -9.17 -26.47 -7.70
C ASN A 38 -10.43 -25.61 -7.92
N ARG A 39 -11.03 -25.11 -6.84
CA ARG A 39 -12.13 -24.16 -6.92
C ARG A 39 -11.57 -22.77 -7.26
N GLU A 40 -12.22 -22.11 -8.21
CA GLU A 40 -11.87 -20.74 -8.64
C GLU A 40 -12.47 -19.69 -7.73
N TYR A 41 -11.69 -18.64 -7.47
CA TYR A 41 -12.10 -17.43 -6.74
C TYR A 41 -11.71 -16.20 -7.54
N LEU A 42 -12.62 -15.25 -7.64
CA LEU A 42 -12.36 -13.92 -8.18
C LEU A 42 -11.71 -13.06 -7.11
N ASP A 43 -10.50 -12.55 -7.35
CA ASP A 43 -9.70 -11.86 -6.34
C ASP A 43 -9.83 -10.34 -6.43
N PHE A 44 -10.65 -9.78 -5.55
CA PHE A 44 -10.79 -8.33 -5.34
C PHE A 44 -10.02 -7.83 -4.12
N VAL A 45 -8.98 -8.56 -3.68
CA VAL A 45 -8.02 -8.16 -2.64
C VAL A 45 -6.63 -7.95 -3.23
N ALA A 46 -6.25 -8.77 -4.22
CA ALA A 46 -4.95 -8.74 -4.89
C ALA A 46 -3.75 -8.72 -3.92
N GLY A 47 -3.83 -9.53 -2.84
CA GLY A 47 -2.81 -9.51 -1.78
C GLY A 47 -2.73 -8.21 -0.98
N ILE A 48 -3.83 -7.47 -0.88
CA ILE A 48 -3.95 -6.10 -0.32
C ILE A 48 -3.19 -5.09 -1.20
N ALA A 49 -3.64 -4.95 -2.45
CA ALA A 49 -3.05 -4.09 -3.48
C ALA A 49 -1.55 -4.40 -3.76
N VAL A 50 -1.19 -5.68 -3.74
CA VAL A 50 0.16 -6.15 -4.07
C VAL A 50 0.25 -6.60 -5.53
N CYS A 51 -0.69 -7.43 -5.98
CA CYS A 51 -0.69 -7.98 -7.33
C CYS A 51 -1.46 -7.06 -8.31
N ASN A 52 -0.95 -5.83 -8.52
CA ASN A 52 -1.63 -4.85 -9.38
C ASN A 52 -1.74 -5.32 -10.83
N LEU A 53 -0.79 -6.09 -11.33
CA LEU A 53 -0.82 -6.70 -12.66
C LEU A 53 -1.53 -8.07 -12.68
N GLY A 54 -2.14 -8.46 -11.56
CA GLY A 54 -2.69 -9.79 -11.37
C GLY A 54 -1.64 -10.84 -11.00
N HIS A 55 -2.13 -12.04 -10.69
CA HIS A 55 -1.31 -13.18 -10.31
C HIS A 55 -0.52 -13.71 -11.49
N CYS A 56 0.76 -14.05 -11.26
CA CYS A 56 1.65 -14.68 -12.24
C CYS A 56 1.71 -13.93 -13.59
N HIS A 57 1.80 -12.59 -13.54
CA HIS A 57 1.88 -11.79 -14.77
C HIS A 57 3.06 -12.23 -15.65
N PRO A 58 2.85 -12.52 -16.95
CA PRO A 58 3.87 -13.15 -17.80
C PRO A 58 5.21 -12.39 -17.85
N LYS A 59 5.18 -11.07 -18.06
CA LYS A 59 6.40 -10.25 -18.13
C LYS A 59 7.19 -10.30 -16.81
N VAL A 60 6.51 -10.20 -15.66
CA VAL A 60 7.13 -10.26 -14.32
C VAL A 60 7.69 -11.66 -14.05
N THR A 61 6.92 -12.71 -14.34
CA THR A 61 7.32 -14.11 -14.14
C THR A 61 8.57 -14.45 -14.97
N VAL A 62 8.59 -14.04 -16.25
CA VAL A 62 9.73 -14.28 -17.15
C VAL A 62 10.98 -13.53 -16.69
N ALA A 63 10.83 -12.25 -16.28
CA ALA A 63 11.95 -11.45 -15.76
C ALA A 63 12.55 -12.09 -14.51
N PHE A 64 11.70 -12.51 -13.57
CA PHE A 64 12.09 -13.20 -12.35
C PHE A 64 12.82 -14.52 -12.65
N GLN A 65 12.29 -15.38 -13.51
CA GLN A 65 12.87 -16.65 -13.88
C GLN A 65 14.24 -16.49 -14.56
N LYS A 66 14.36 -15.56 -15.50
CA LYS A 66 15.64 -15.26 -16.17
C LYS A 66 16.70 -14.76 -15.19
N GLN A 67 16.31 -13.88 -14.26
CA GLN A 67 17.24 -13.34 -13.27
C GLN A 67 17.65 -14.39 -12.24
N ALA A 68 16.76 -15.29 -11.85
CA ALA A 68 17.08 -16.41 -10.94
C ALA A 68 18.18 -17.34 -11.48
N GLN A 69 18.30 -17.45 -12.80
CA GLN A 69 19.35 -18.25 -13.47
C GLN A 69 20.68 -17.49 -13.64
N ARG A 70 20.73 -16.17 -13.37
CA ARG A 70 21.92 -15.34 -13.57
C ARG A 70 22.60 -14.95 -12.26
N LEU A 71 21.88 -14.21 -11.41
CA LEU A 71 22.39 -13.70 -10.15
C LEU A 71 21.22 -13.36 -9.22
N VAL A 72 21.15 -14.04 -8.06
CA VAL A 72 20.08 -13.85 -7.09
C VAL A 72 20.42 -12.75 -6.08
N HIS A 73 21.64 -12.75 -5.55
CA HIS A 73 22.10 -11.83 -4.52
C HIS A 73 23.62 -11.63 -4.59
N ILE A 74 24.10 -10.42 -4.28
CA ILE A 74 25.54 -10.11 -4.24
C ILE A 74 25.91 -9.10 -3.15
N SER A 75 24.95 -8.69 -2.29
CA SER A 75 25.14 -7.59 -1.32
C SER A 75 25.20 -6.19 -1.94
N ASN A 76 24.88 -5.18 -1.15
CA ASN A 76 25.03 -3.76 -1.52
C ASN A 76 26.50 -3.25 -1.42
N LEU A 77 27.44 -4.15 -1.19
CA LEU A 77 28.87 -3.85 -1.35
C LEU A 77 29.28 -3.72 -2.81
N TYR A 78 28.48 -4.25 -3.73
CA TYR A 78 28.72 -4.24 -5.16
C TYR A 78 27.53 -3.70 -5.93
N HIS A 79 27.76 -3.14 -7.10
CA HIS A 79 26.71 -2.71 -8.01
C HIS A 79 26.08 -3.90 -8.73
N ASN A 80 24.77 -3.81 -8.99
CA ASN A 80 24.07 -4.76 -9.83
C ASN A 80 23.17 -4.04 -10.84
N GLU A 81 23.11 -4.54 -12.06
CA GLU A 81 22.39 -3.93 -13.17
C GLU A 81 20.89 -3.74 -12.91
N PRO A 82 20.11 -4.75 -12.42
CA PRO A 82 18.70 -4.58 -12.17
C PRO A 82 18.36 -3.48 -11.16
N GLN A 83 19.17 -3.33 -10.10
CA GLN A 83 19.00 -2.29 -9.09
C GLN A 83 19.19 -0.88 -9.68
N ILE A 84 20.26 -0.71 -10.48
CA ILE A 84 20.57 0.58 -11.11
C ILE A 84 19.48 0.97 -12.10
N LYS A 85 18.99 0.02 -12.91
CA LYS A 85 17.87 0.23 -13.83
C LYS A 85 16.60 0.64 -13.12
N LEU A 86 16.24 -0.05 -12.03
CA LEU A 86 15.05 0.27 -11.25
C LEU A 86 15.17 1.64 -10.60
N ALA A 87 16.34 1.98 -10.04
CA ALA A 87 16.57 3.31 -9.46
C ALA A 87 16.40 4.41 -10.50
N LYS A 88 17.00 4.24 -11.68
CA LYS A 88 16.85 5.18 -12.81
C LYS A 88 15.38 5.33 -13.19
N LEU A 89 14.67 4.22 -13.38
CA LEU A 89 13.27 4.24 -13.80
C LEU A 89 12.36 4.94 -12.78
N LEU A 90 12.58 4.72 -11.47
CA LEU A 90 11.82 5.40 -10.41
C LEU A 90 12.14 6.89 -10.33
N VAL A 91 13.39 7.30 -10.46
CA VAL A 91 13.81 8.69 -10.41
C VAL A 91 13.30 9.47 -11.62
N GLU A 92 13.45 8.94 -12.83
CA GLU A 92 13.00 9.60 -14.07
C GLU A 92 11.47 9.77 -14.17
N ASN A 93 10.70 9.01 -13.37
CA ASN A 93 9.24 9.05 -13.35
C ASN A 93 8.66 9.58 -12.02
N SER A 94 9.46 10.30 -11.23
CA SER A 94 9.01 10.90 -9.97
C SER A 94 9.71 12.24 -9.69
N PHE A 95 9.40 12.85 -8.55
CA PHE A 95 10.05 14.06 -8.04
C PHE A 95 11.46 13.80 -7.46
N ALA A 96 11.82 12.53 -7.24
CA ALA A 96 12.98 12.16 -6.44
C ALA A 96 14.29 12.22 -7.24
N GLY A 97 15.40 12.47 -6.53
CA GLY A 97 16.75 12.37 -7.08
C GLY A 97 17.46 11.07 -6.72
N LYS A 98 17.07 10.42 -5.61
CA LYS A 98 17.73 9.19 -5.11
C LYS A 98 16.71 8.20 -4.56
N VAL A 99 17.10 6.91 -4.61
CA VAL A 99 16.32 5.78 -4.09
C VAL A 99 17.18 4.94 -3.13
N PHE A 100 16.59 4.57 -2.01
CA PHE A 100 17.08 3.50 -1.14
C PHE A 100 16.14 2.30 -1.24
N PHE A 101 16.67 1.11 -1.54
CA PHE A 101 15.89 -0.12 -1.64
C PHE A 101 15.94 -0.93 -0.35
N CYS A 102 14.80 -1.57 -0.03
CA CYS A 102 14.61 -2.47 1.09
C CYS A 102 13.64 -3.61 0.70
N ASN A 103 13.02 -4.32 1.65
CA ASN A 103 12.25 -5.53 1.34
C ASN A 103 10.74 -5.38 1.62
N SER A 104 10.34 -4.32 2.26
CA SER A 104 8.93 -4.10 2.68
C SER A 104 8.58 -2.63 2.83
N GLY A 105 7.28 -2.33 2.92
CA GLY A 105 6.80 -0.98 3.22
C GLY A 105 7.22 -0.51 4.62
N ALA A 106 7.24 -1.42 5.60
CA ALA A 106 7.71 -1.09 6.94
C ALA A 106 9.18 -0.66 6.93
N GLU A 107 10.05 -1.37 6.22
CA GLU A 107 11.47 -0.98 6.09
C GLU A 107 11.65 0.32 5.30
N ALA A 108 10.83 0.56 4.27
CA ALA A 108 10.83 1.83 3.54
C ALA A 108 10.46 3.01 4.45
N ASN A 109 9.44 2.83 5.29
CA ASN A 109 9.03 3.82 6.27
C ASN A 109 10.06 3.99 7.41
N GLU A 110 10.72 2.92 7.88
CA GLU A 110 11.86 3.01 8.79
C GLU A 110 13.00 3.84 8.19
N ALA A 111 13.32 3.62 6.92
CA ALA A 111 14.33 4.40 6.21
C ALA A 111 13.93 5.88 6.13
N ALA A 112 12.66 6.18 5.82
CA ALA A 112 12.14 7.54 5.79
C ALA A 112 12.23 8.22 7.18
N ILE A 113 11.79 7.55 8.26
CA ILE A 113 11.88 8.04 9.64
C ILE A 113 13.34 8.34 10.02
N LYS A 114 14.26 7.44 9.68
CA LYS A 114 15.70 7.64 9.94
C LYS A 114 16.26 8.80 9.13
N LEU A 115 15.91 8.91 7.84
CA LEU A 115 16.36 10.00 6.97
C LEU A 115 15.85 11.35 7.48
N ILE A 116 14.57 11.47 7.86
CA ILE A 116 13.97 12.67 8.46
C ILE A 116 14.79 13.12 9.68
N ARG A 117 15.04 12.20 10.63
CA ARG A 117 15.76 12.52 11.87
C ARG A 117 17.20 12.94 11.62
N LYS A 118 17.88 12.24 10.71
CA LYS A 118 19.27 12.56 10.36
C LYS A 118 19.37 13.91 9.63
N TYR A 119 18.53 14.13 8.63
CA TYR A 119 18.44 15.40 7.90
C TYR A 119 18.11 16.56 8.83
N ALA A 120 17.11 16.38 9.70
CA ALA A 120 16.73 17.43 10.64
C ALA A 120 17.87 17.80 11.60
N LYS A 121 18.64 16.83 12.09
CA LYS A 121 19.80 17.06 12.95
C LYS A 121 20.93 17.80 12.25
N GLU A 122 21.15 17.53 10.96
CA GLU A 122 22.28 18.09 10.20
C GLU A 122 21.94 19.42 9.51
N LYS A 123 20.72 19.59 9.03
CA LYS A 123 20.32 20.69 8.14
C LYS A 123 19.28 21.64 8.73
N LEU A 124 18.40 21.15 9.62
CA LEU A 124 17.39 22.00 10.23
C LEU A 124 17.92 22.63 11.52
N LYS A 125 17.57 23.89 11.74
CA LYS A 125 17.91 24.58 13.00
C LYS A 125 17.09 24.03 14.17
N GLY A 126 17.70 23.94 15.33
CA GLY A 126 17.05 23.46 16.55
C GLY A 126 17.11 21.92 16.68
N ASN A 127 16.59 21.40 17.78
CA ASN A 127 16.56 19.96 18.06
C ASN A 127 15.26 19.35 17.48
N ARG A 128 15.13 19.33 16.13
CA ARG A 128 13.95 18.80 15.44
C ARG A 128 14.10 17.30 15.22
N TYR A 129 13.10 16.52 15.62
CA TYR A 129 13.06 15.05 15.46
C TYR A 129 11.64 14.49 15.50
N GLU A 130 10.64 15.31 15.84
CA GLU A 130 9.25 14.86 15.93
C GLU A 130 8.63 14.74 14.54
N ILE A 131 7.84 13.69 14.36
CA ILE A 131 7.09 13.42 13.13
C ILE A 131 5.61 13.42 13.48
N ILE A 132 4.82 14.19 12.74
CA ILE A 132 3.36 14.16 12.84
C ILE A 132 2.85 13.14 11.83
N THR A 133 2.04 12.19 12.29
CA THR A 133 1.33 11.21 11.48
C THR A 133 -0.18 11.37 11.66
N MET A 134 -0.98 10.64 10.88
CA MET A 134 -2.43 10.81 10.92
C MET A 134 -3.09 9.71 11.77
N GLU A 135 -4.14 10.07 12.50
CA GLU A 135 -5.05 9.10 13.11
C GLU A 135 -5.57 8.13 12.04
N LYS A 136 -5.76 6.87 12.41
CA LYS A 136 -6.15 5.77 11.51
C LYS A 136 -5.16 5.45 10.40
N SER A 137 -3.97 6.06 10.36
CA SER A 137 -2.93 5.70 9.39
C SER A 137 -2.39 4.29 9.64
N PHE A 138 -1.72 3.74 8.62
CA PHE A 138 -0.98 2.48 8.74
C PHE A 138 0.36 2.58 8.03
N HIS A 139 1.46 2.55 8.79
CA HIS A 139 2.81 2.72 8.26
C HIS A 139 3.71 1.47 8.45
N GLY A 140 3.22 0.43 9.13
CA GLY A 140 3.95 -0.83 9.32
C GLY A 140 3.86 -1.40 10.73
N ARG A 141 4.66 -2.45 10.98
CA ARG A 141 4.64 -3.24 12.22
C ARG A 141 6.00 -3.36 12.92
N THR A 142 7.04 -2.65 12.48
CA THR A 142 8.30 -2.50 13.21
C THR A 142 8.14 -1.45 14.31
N MET A 143 9.06 -1.35 15.27
CA MET A 143 8.87 -0.47 16.44
C MET A 143 8.67 1.00 16.08
N ALA A 144 9.40 1.56 15.10
CA ALA A 144 9.16 2.94 14.70
C ALA A 144 7.88 3.07 13.85
N THR A 145 7.63 2.15 12.93
CA THR A 145 6.45 2.21 12.07
C THR A 145 5.14 1.90 12.79
N ILE A 146 5.15 1.03 13.82
CA ILE A 146 3.97 0.81 14.67
C ILE A 146 3.67 2.06 15.49
N THR A 147 4.73 2.76 15.94
CA THR A 147 4.56 4.05 16.60
C THR A 147 4.03 5.12 15.64
N ALA A 148 4.50 5.15 14.39
CA ALA A 148 3.99 6.05 13.37
C ALA A 148 2.52 5.77 12.98
N THR A 149 2.07 4.53 13.13
CA THR A 149 0.70 4.09 12.83
C THR A 149 -0.29 4.64 13.86
N GLY A 150 -1.20 5.52 13.43
CA GLY A 150 -2.17 6.20 14.29
C GLY A 150 -3.37 5.32 14.70
N GLN A 151 -3.11 4.12 15.21
CA GLN A 151 -4.12 3.14 15.61
C GLN A 151 -3.72 2.49 16.94
N GLU A 152 -4.35 2.89 18.04
CA GLU A 152 -4.08 2.37 19.39
C GLU A 152 -4.18 0.83 19.46
N LYS A 153 -5.15 0.24 18.77
CA LYS A 153 -5.35 -1.22 18.72
C LYS A 153 -4.10 -2.00 18.30
N VAL A 154 -3.27 -1.44 17.41
CA VAL A 154 -2.06 -2.13 16.94
C VAL A 154 -0.81 -1.78 17.74
N GLN A 155 -0.86 -0.72 18.54
CA GLN A 155 0.23 -0.29 19.43
C GLN A 155 0.18 -0.99 20.78
N LYS A 156 -1.03 -1.35 21.25
CA LYS A 156 -1.27 -1.94 22.58
C LYS A 156 -0.44 -3.21 22.78
N GLY A 157 0.33 -3.24 23.89
CA GLY A 157 1.18 -4.36 24.29
C GLY A 157 2.61 -4.29 23.74
N PHE A 158 2.97 -3.21 23.04
CA PHE A 158 4.32 -2.97 22.51
C PHE A 158 4.98 -1.72 23.13
N GLU A 159 4.43 -1.22 24.23
CA GLU A 159 4.99 -0.10 24.96
C GLU A 159 6.30 -0.49 25.67
N PRO A 160 7.28 0.43 25.84
CA PRO A 160 7.22 1.83 25.48
C PRO A 160 7.41 2.07 23.96
N LEU A 161 6.55 2.89 23.37
CA LEU A 161 6.65 3.26 21.97
C LEU A 161 7.85 4.20 21.74
N LEU A 162 8.32 4.29 20.49
CA LEU A 162 9.44 5.16 20.14
C LEU A 162 9.03 6.65 20.32
N PRO A 163 9.75 7.46 21.11
CA PRO A 163 9.40 8.85 21.31
C PRO A 163 9.57 9.70 20.05
N GLY A 164 8.78 10.79 19.97
CA GLY A 164 8.87 11.77 18.88
C GLY A 164 7.82 11.59 17.79
N PHE A 165 6.70 10.93 18.08
CA PHE A 165 5.54 10.89 17.19
C PHE A 165 4.36 11.64 17.82
N LYS A 166 3.57 12.28 16.95
CA LYS A 166 2.30 12.93 17.28
C LYS A 166 1.26 12.55 16.23
N TYR A 167 0.00 12.52 16.64
CA TYR A 167 -1.10 12.19 15.76
C TYR A 167 -2.02 13.38 15.57
N ALA A 168 -2.50 13.57 14.34
CA ALA A 168 -3.50 14.56 14.01
C ALA A 168 -4.64 13.88 13.22
N PRO A 169 -5.89 14.33 13.34
CA PRO A 169 -6.98 13.85 12.49
C PRO A 169 -6.64 14.04 11.01
N PHE A 170 -6.84 12.98 10.21
CA PHE A 170 -6.68 13.04 8.76
C PHE A 170 -7.68 14.05 8.15
N ASN A 171 -7.28 14.73 7.10
CA ASN A 171 -8.09 15.75 6.42
C ASN A 171 -8.44 16.97 7.28
N ASN A 172 -7.63 17.29 8.31
CA ASN A 172 -7.80 18.45 9.17
C ASN A 172 -6.50 19.25 9.29
N ILE A 173 -6.36 20.28 8.44
CA ILE A 173 -5.15 21.09 8.36
C ILE A 173 -4.90 21.91 9.64
N ASP A 174 -5.95 22.38 10.30
CA ASP A 174 -5.83 23.16 11.54
C ASP A 174 -5.31 22.31 12.69
N ALA A 175 -5.74 21.04 12.76
CA ALA A 175 -5.21 20.10 13.73
C ALA A 175 -3.71 19.82 13.49
N VAL A 176 -3.29 19.62 12.23
CA VAL A 176 -1.88 19.47 11.88
C VAL A 176 -1.09 20.72 12.29
N LYS A 177 -1.60 21.92 11.96
CA LYS A 177 -0.97 23.19 12.35
C LYS A 177 -0.79 23.34 13.87
N LYS A 178 -1.80 22.96 14.65
CA LYS A 178 -1.74 22.96 16.12
C LYS A 178 -0.72 21.95 16.68
N ALA A 179 -0.51 20.82 16.02
CA ALA A 179 0.44 19.79 16.45
C ALA A 179 1.91 20.18 16.19
N ILE A 180 2.16 21.09 15.23
CA ILE A 180 3.51 21.59 14.92
C ILE A 180 4.08 22.37 16.09
N ASN A 181 5.36 22.14 16.38
CA ASN A 181 6.13 22.87 17.36
C ASN A 181 7.62 22.94 16.96
N LYS A 182 8.45 23.55 17.80
CA LYS A 182 9.89 23.74 17.56
C LYS A 182 10.69 22.44 17.35
N LYS A 183 10.15 21.28 17.75
CA LYS A 183 10.78 19.96 17.58
C LYS A 183 10.28 19.22 16.34
N THR A 184 9.25 19.72 15.65
CA THR A 184 8.68 19.06 14.49
C THR A 184 9.67 19.10 13.32
N ALA A 185 9.95 17.93 12.75
CA ALA A 185 10.83 17.73 11.60
C ALA A 185 10.05 17.41 10.31
N ALA A 186 8.92 16.71 10.42
CA ALA A 186 8.15 16.27 9.26
C ALA A 186 6.67 16.02 9.58
N VAL A 187 5.86 16.03 8.52
CA VAL A 187 4.53 15.40 8.48
C VAL A 187 4.60 14.20 7.54
N MET A 188 4.12 13.04 8.00
CA MET A 188 4.04 11.80 7.22
C MET A 188 2.58 11.41 7.06
N VAL A 189 2.14 11.16 5.82
CA VAL A 189 0.73 10.91 5.50
C VAL A 189 0.60 9.95 4.31
N GLU A 190 -0.41 9.08 4.36
CA GLU A 190 -0.89 8.37 3.17
C GLU A 190 -1.72 9.36 2.33
N PRO A 191 -1.50 9.54 1.01
CA PRO A 191 -2.34 10.39 0.18
C PRO A 191 -3.83 10.00 0.22
N ILE A 192 -4.10 8.71 0.34
CA ILE A 192 -5.39 8.11 0.65
C ILE A 192 -5.12 7.05 1.71
N GLN A 193 -5.77 7.11 2.86
CA GLN A 193 -5.61 6.09 3.89
C GLN A 193 -6.26 4.77 3.45
N GLY A 194 -5.45 3.74 3.25
CA GLY A 194 -5.93 2.43 2.81
C GLY A 194 -6.51 1.59 3.94
N GLU A 195 -5.69 1.24 4.92
CA GLU A 195 -6.07 0.42 6.08
C GLU A 195 -7.03 1.15 7.04
N GLY A 196 -6.94 2.47 7.09
CA GLY A 196 -7.81 3.32 7.89
C GLY A 196 -9.25 3.43 7.37
N GLY A 197 -9.58 2.79 6.22
CA GLY A 197 -10.94 2.72 5.70
C GLY A 197 -11.17 3.39 4.35
N VAL A 198 -10.18 3.43 3.49
CA VAL A 198 -10.23 4.10 2.18
C VAL A 198 -10.69 5.56 2.33
N ASN A 199 -9.99 6.30 3.19
CA ASN A 199 -10.31 7.71 3.44
C ASN A 199 -9.68 8.58 2.36
N ILE A 200 -10.53 9.22 1.55
CA ILE A 200 -10.12 10.16 0.49
C ILE A 200 -10.07 11.56 1.11
N PRO A 201 -8.97 12.32 0.97
CA PRO A 201 -8.93 13.69 1.47
C PRO A 201 -9.70 14.63 0.56
N ASP A 202 -10.07 15.80 1.08
CA ASP A 202 -10.58 16.90 0.28
C ASP A 202 -9.55 17.33 -0.78
N ASN A 203 -10.02 17.82 -1.91
CA ASN A 203 -9.19 18.13 -3.08
C ASN A 203 -8.03 19.11 -2.78
N ASP A 204 -8.14 19.95 -1.78
CA ASP A 204 -7.16 20.96 -1.43
C ASP A 204 -6.31 20.62 -0.17
N TYR A 205 -6.69 19.55 0.57
CA TYR A 205 -6.02 19.19 1.83
C TYR A 205 -4.52 18.97 1.65
N LEU A 206 -4.12 18.11 0.72
CA LEU A 206 -2.71 17.81 0.49
C LEU A 206 -1.93 19.03 -0.05
N LYS A 207 -2.58 19.90 -0.84
CA LYS A 207 -2.00 21.18 -1.26
C LYS A 207 -1.76 22.12 -0.09
N LYS A 208 -2.75 22.23 0.80
CA LYS A 208 -2.62 23.01 2.04
C LYS A 208 -1.53 22.45 2.94
N LEU A 209 -1.44 21.12 3.04
CA LEU A 209 -0.43 20.42 3.81
C LEU A 209 0.98 20.69 3.27
N ARG A 210 1.17 20.63 1.93
CA ARG A 210 2.45 20.98 1.30
C ARG A 210 2.85 22.42 1.59
N ARG A 211 1.91 23.36 1.48
CA ARG A 211 2.15 24.76 1.79
C ARG A 211 2.54 24.95 3.25
N LEU A 212 1.78 24.35 4.17
CA LEU A 212 2.07 24.39 5.60
C LEU A 212 3.48 23.87 5.91
N CYS A 213 3.86 22.73 5.32
CA CYS A 213 5.22 22.20 5.52
C CYS A 213 6.31 23.14 4.99
N ASN A 214 6.06 23.82 3.86
CA ASN A 214 7.00 24.81 3.31
C ASN A 214 7.14 26.03 4.24
N ASP A 215 6.01 26.57 4.72
CA ASP A 215 5.98 27.76 5.59
C ASP A 215 6.68 27.50 6.93
N GLU A 216 6.56 26.28 7.46
CA GLU A 216 7.18 25.87 8.73
C GLU A 216 8.62 25.32 8.57
N GLY A 217 9.09 25.17 7.34
CA GLY A 217 10.40 24.59 7.01
C GLY A 217 10.57 23.16 7.55
N ILE A 218 9.55 22.31 7.36
CA ILE A 218 9.53 20.91 7.73
C ILE A 218 9.26 20.03 6.50
N LEU A 219 9.62 18.75 6.58
CA LEU A 219 9.48 17.82 5.46
C LEU A 219 8.04 17.32 5.32
N LEU A 220 7.60 17.10 4.08
CA LEU A 220 6.39 16.36 3.75
C LEU A 220 6.77 14.97 3.21
N VAL A 221 6.23 13.93 3.85
CA VAL A 221 6.48 12.54 3.47
C VAL A 221 5.18 11.86 3.06
N PHE A 222 5.17 11.26 1.87
CA PHE A 222 4.05 10.45 1.42
C PHE A 222 4.36 8.96 1.52
N ASP A 223 3.53 8.26 2.29
CA ASP A 223 3.47 6.81 2.26
C ASP A 223 2.57 6.38 1.10
N GLU A 224 3.18 6.03 -0.02
CA GLU A 224 2.51 5.52 -1.22
C GLU A 224 2.62 3.98 -1.35
N VAL A 225 2.87 3.29 -0.26
CA VAL A 225 2.98 1.83 -0.23
C VAL A 225 1.71 1.16 -0.76
N GLN A 226 0.52 1.74 -0.55
CA GLN A 226 -0.74 1.20 -1.07
C GLN A 226 -1.31 2.01 -2.24
N THR A 227 -1.05 3.31 -2.31
CA THR A 227 -1.63 4.22 -3.31
C THR A 227 -0.83 4.33 -4.59
N GLY A 228 0.46 4.00 -4.55
CA GLY A 228 1.35 4.04 -5.69
C GLY A 228 1.15 2.92 -6.70
N MET A 229 2.01 2.87 -7.69
CA MET A 229 2.07 1.83 -8.71
C MET A 229 0.75 1.65 -9.47
N GLY A 230 0.12 2.75 -9.88
CA GLY A 230 -1.06 2.74 -10.73
C GLY A 230 -2.40 2.60 -10.00
N ARG A 231 -2.43 2.29 -8.69
CA ARG A 231 -3.63 1.93 -7.94
C ARG A 231 -4.75 2.97 -8.00
N THR A 232 -4.40 4.24 -8.11
CA THR A 232 -5.37 5.35 -8.15
C THR A 232 -5.62 5.91 -9.57
N GLY A 233 -5.05 5.28 -10.62
CA GLY A 233 -5.15 5.73 -12.01
C GLY A 233 -4.06 6.74 -12.43
N ARG A 234 -3.03 6.91 -11.61
CA ARG A 234 -1.76 7.58 -11.89
C ARG A 234 -0.63 6.71 -11.35
N LEU A 235 0.60 6.93 -11.79
CA LEU A 235 1.74 6.15 -11.30
C LEU A 235 1.86 6.29 -9.79
N PHE A 236 1.79 7.53 -9.30
CA PHE A 236 1.76 7.87 -7.88
C PHE A 236 0.54 8.74 -7.56
N ALA A 237 -0.04 8.58 -6.38
CA ALA A 237 -1.25 9.31 -6.00
C ALA A 237 -1.02 10.81 -5.84
N TYR A 238 0.19 11.26 -5.49
CA TYR A 238 0.51 12.68 -5.37
C TYR A 238 0.30 13.46 -6.67
N GLU A 239 0.41 12.79 -7.82
CA GLU A 239 0.22 13.42 -9.14
C GLU A 239 -1.19 13.98 -9.35
N HIS A 240 -2.21 13.39 -8.70
CA HIS A 240 -3.58 13.91 -8.74
C HIS A 240 -3.73 15.31 -8.15
N TYR A 241 -2.81 15.70 -7.29
CA TYR A 241 -2.88 16.96 -6.55
C TYR A 241 -1.92 18.02 -7.08
N ASN A 242 -1.08 17.69 -8.07
CA ASN A 242 -0.03 18.56 -8.63
C ASN A 242 0.86 19.15 -7.52
N ILE A 243 1.32 18.30 -6.61
CA ILE A 243 2.26 18.63 -5.54
C ILE A 243 3.32 17.54 -5.46
N GLU A 244 4.47 17.86 -4.89
CA GLU A 244 5.55 16.91 -4.68
C GLU A 244 5.86 16.80 -3.19
N PRO A 245 6.00 15.58 -2.65
CA PRO A 245 6.56 15.39 -1.32
C PRO A 245 8.07 15.61 -1.34
N ASP A 246 8.69 15.56 -0.17
CA ASP A 246 10.13 15.59 -0.02
C ASP A 246 10.71 14.18 0.05
N ILE A 247 9.92 13.24 0.56
CA ILE A 247 10.21 11.80 0.65
C ILE A 247 8.94 11.03 0.29
N MET A 248 9.11 9.91 -0.40
CA MET A 248 8.03 8.97 -0.72
C MET A 248 8.47 7.53 -0.44
N THR A 249 7.56 6.71 0.07
CA THR A 249 7.83 5.28 0.29
C THR A 249 6.93 4.40 -0.57
N LEU A 250 7.50 3.32 -1.09
CA LEU A 250 6.85 2.36 -1.98
C LEU A 250 7.11 0.93 -1.51
N ALA A 251 6.20 0.03 -1.80
CA ALA A 251 6.36 -1.42 -1.68
C ALA A 251 5.23 -2.14 -2.44
N LYS A 252 4.71 -3.24 -1.91
CA LYS A 252 3.53 -3.95 -2.44
C LYS A 252 3.62 -4.16 -3.96
N ALA A 253 2.84 -3.39 -4.72
CA ALA A 253 2.76 -3.53 -6.17
C ALA A 253 4.06 -3.17 -6.91
N LEU A 254 5.04 -2.56 -6.25
CA LEU A 254 6.37 -2.34 -6.83
C LEU A 254 6.99 -3.64 -7.33
N GLY A 255 6.80 -4.75 -6.59
CA GLY A 255 7.31 -6.07 -6.97
C GLY A 255 6.25 -7.01 -7.55
N ASN A 256 4.98 -6.59 -7.62
CA ASN A 256 3.84 -7.41 -8.06
C ASN A 256 3.83 -8.83 -7.45
N GLY A 257 4.04 -8.93 -6.13
CA GLY A 257 4.10 -10.18 -5.38
C GLY A 257 5.50 -10.54 -4.87
N VAL A 258 6.56 -10.01 -5.47
CA VAL A 258 7.93 -10.18 -4.97
C VAL A 258 8.23 -9.13 -3.89
N ALA A 259 8.84 -9.56 -2.79
CA ALA A 259 9.15 -8.68 -1.66
C ALA A 259 10.21 -7.64 -2.05
N ILE A 260 9.81 -6.38 -2.10
CA ILE A 260 10.64 -5.20 -2.32
C ILE A 260 9.96 -3.97 -1.73
N GLY A 261 10.76 -3.03 -1.23
CA GLY A 261 10.35 -1.69 -0.84
C GLY A 261 11.37 -0.67 -1.32
N ALA A 262 10.96 0.57 -1.40
CA ALA A 262 11.83 1.68 -1.78
C ALA A 262 11.44 2.95 -1.00
N MET A 263 12.45 3.71 -0.58
CA MET A 263 12.31 5.07 -0.09
C MET A 263 12.99 6.00 -1.09
N LEU A 264 12.21 6.94 -1.62
CA LEU A 264 12.64 7.94 -2.59
C LEU A 264 12.72 9.29 -1.92
N ALA A 265 13.74 10.08 -2.23
CA ALA A 265 13.92 11.41 -1.66
C ALA A 265 14.51 12.39 -2.67
N LYS A 266 14.23 13.69 -2.49
CA LYS A 266 14.93 14.76 -3.20
C LYS A 266 16.44 14.70 -2.91
N ASP A 267 17.30 15.06 -3.87
CA ASP A 267 18.76 15.00 -3.72
C ASP A 267 19.25 15.71 -2.44
N SER A 268 18.79 16.91 -2.20
CA SER A 268 19.19 17.70 -1.03
C SER A 268 18.88 17.06 0.34
N ILE A 269 17.90 16.14 0.36
CA ILE A 269 17.52 15.39 1.57
C ILE A 269 18.27 14.06 1.63
N ALA A 270 18.39 13.39 0.50
CA ALA A 270 19.09 12.11 0.37
C ALA A 270 20.57 12.20 0.77
N GLU A 271 21.23 13.35 0.55
CA GLU A 271 22.61 13.65 0.96
C GLU A 271 22.87 13.46 2.46
N ALA A 272 21.84 13.54 3.30
CA ALA A 272 22.00 13.26 4.73
C ALA A 272 22.32 11.78 5.00
N PHE A 273 21.99 10.85 4.11
CA PHE A 273 22.45 9.47 4.20
C PHE A 273 23.83 9.32 3.56
N THR A 274 24.83 9.04 4.40
CA THR A 274 26.21 8.77 4.02
C THR A 274 26.55 7.29 4.25
N PRO A 275 27.64 6.74 3.67
CA PRO A 275 28.05 5.37 3.94
C PRO A 275 28.04 5.03 5.43
N GLY A 276 27.41 3.91 5.80
CA GLY A 276 27.24 3.47 7.20
C GLY A 276 26.01 4.05 7.94
N SER A 277 25.29 5.04 7.38
CA SER A 277 24.12 5.64 8.03
C SER A 277 22.92 4.69 8.11
N HIS A 278 22.72 3.90 7.07
CA HIS A 278 21.63 2.94 6.96
C HIS A 278 22.04 1.81 6.01
N ALA A 279 21.49 0.61 6.22
CA ALA A 279 21.80 -0.57 5.42
C ALA A 279 20.68 -1.58 5.43
N THR A 280 20.73 -2.49 4.47
CA THR A 280 19.88 -3.67 4.37
C THR A 280 20.66 -4.78 3.68
N THR A 281 20.47 -6.03 4.12
CA THR A 281 21.16 -7.17 3.49
C THR A 281 20.54 -7.48 2.12
N PHE A 282 19.24 -7.61 2.04
CA PHE A 282 18.53 -8.09 0.84
C PHE A 282 17.91 -6.98 -0.01
N GLY A 283 17.77 -5.77 0.51
CA GLY A 283 17.15 -4.67 -0.24
C GLY A 283 17.94 -4.34 -1.50
N GLY A 284 17.24 -4.23 -2.63
CA GLY A 284 17.86 -3.97 -3.93
C GLY A 284 18.56 -5.19 -4.56
N ASN A 285 18.26 -6.42 -4.10
CA ASN A 285 18.83 -7.60 -4.73
C ASN A 285 18.39 -7.73 -6.20
N PRO A 286 19.25 -8.34 -7.06
CA PRO A 286 18.99 -8.43 -8.49
C PRO A 286 17.64 -9.09 -8.84
N LEU A 287 17.25 -10.11 -8.07
CA LEU A 287 16.05 -10.89 -8.34
C LEU A 287 14.77 -10.05 -8.14
N ALA A 288 14.68 -9.39 -6.99
CA ALA A 288 13.53 -8.52 -6.67
C ALA A 288 13.48 -7.29 -7.59
N CYS A 289 14.64 -6.67 -7.87
CA CYS A 289 14.71 -5.52 -8.78
C CYS A 289 14.35 -5.89 -10.23
N SER A 290 14.69 -7.09 -10.70
CA SER A 290 14.30 -7.55 -12.04
C SER A 290 12.78 -7.70 -12.16
N ALA A 291 12.13 -8.27 -11.15
CA ALA A 291 10.67 -8.35 -11.11
C ALA A 291 10.02 -6.95 -11.06
N ALA A 292 10.57 -6.05 -10.23
CA ALA A 292 10.06 -4.68 -10.09
C ALA A 292 10.25 -3.84 -11.37
N ASN A 293 11.37 -3.99 -12.08
CA ASN A 293 11.54 -3.35 -13.40
C ASN A 293 10.42 -3.78 -14.35
N ALA A 294 10.22 -5.09 -14.51
CA ALA A 294 9.19 -5.62 -15.39
C ALA A 294 7.77 -5.18 -14.97
N ALA A 295 7.51 -5.09 -13.65
CA ALA A 295 6.23 -4.60 -13.14
C ALA A 295 6.02 -3.12 -13.46
N LEU A 296 7.00 -2.27 -13.18
CA LEU A 296 6.91 -0.83 -13.40
C LEU A 296 6.81 -0.48 -14.88
N GLU A 297 7.64 -1.08 -15.73
CA GLU A 297 7.59 -0.92 -17.19
C GLU A 297 6.21 -1.32 -17.73
N THR A 298 5.63 -2.44 -17.26
CA THR A 298 4.30 -2.89 -17.68
C THR A 298 3.20 -1.96 -17.22
N ILE A 299 3.27 -1.43 -15.99
CA ILE A 299 2.27 -0.48 -15.47
C ILE A 299 2.26 0.82 -16.29
N MET A 300 3.42 1.27 -16.74
CA MET A 300 3.56 2.52 -17.52
C MET A 300 3.31 2.36 -19.03
N GLU A 301 3.26 1.12 -19.52
CA GLU A 301 3.14 0.83 -20.97
C GLU A 301 1.90 1.50 -21.57
N ASP A 302 2.13 2.47 -22.46
CA ASP A 302 1.11 3.23 -23.20
C ASP A 302 -0.02 3.86 -22.37
N GLY A 303 0.11 3.92 -21.05
CA GLY A 303 -0.92 4.47 -20.14
C GLY A 303 -2.21 3.61 -20.03
N ILE A 304 -2.30 2.48 -20.73
CA ILE A 304 -3.50 1.64 -20.83
C ILE A 304 -4.02 1.22 -19.46
N LEU A 305 -3.13 0.85 -18.54
CA LEU A 305 -3.53 0.40 -17.20
C LEU A 305 -4.03 1.53 -16.32
N PHE A 306 -3.53 2.76 -16.50
CA PHE A 306 -4.06 3.91 -15.78
C PHE A 306 -5.48 4.25 -16.24
N ASP A 307 -5.72 4.25 -17.55
CA ASP A 307 -7.05 4.48 -18.11
C ASP A 307 -8.03 3.37 -17.70
N ASN A 308 -7.59 2.10 -17.74
CA ASN A 308 -8.40 0.99 -17.26
C ASN A 308 -8.73 1.13 -15.78
N CYS A 309 -7.75 1.50 -14.96
CA CYS A 309 -7.94 1.72 -13.52
C CYS A 309 -9.01 2.78 -13.25
N LEU A 310 -8.99 3.91 -13.96
CA LEU A 310 -10.00 4.96 -13.81
C LEU A 310 -11.37 4.50 -14.27
N ARG A 311 -11.48 3.97 -15.49
CA ARG A 311 -12.77 3.51 -16.06
C ARG A 311 -13.40 2.38 -15.23
N MET A 312 -12.63 1.40 -14.85
CA MET A 312 -13.12 0.25 -14.08
C MET A 312 -13.41 0.64 -12.63
N GLY A 313 -12.64 1.58 -12.05
CA GLY A 313 -12.91 2.15 -10.74
C GLY A 313 -14.26 2.88 -10.69
N ASP A 314 -14.51 3.76 -11.67
CA ASP A 314 -15.79 4.47 -11.80
C ASP A 314 -16.95 3.49 -12.03
N TYR A 315 -16.74 2.46 -12.86
CA TYR A 315 -17.73 1.43 -13.12
C TYR A 315 -18.07 0.63 -11.86
N LEU A 316 -17.07 0.20 -11.10
CA LEU A 316 -17.24 -0.50 -9.82
C LEU A 316 -17.99 0.36 -8.80
N ILE A 317 -17.56 1.62 -8.63
CA ILE A 317 -18.22 2.55 -7.70
C ILE A 317 -19.69 2.76 -8.07
N LYS A 318 -19.99 2.89 -9.37
CA LYS A 318 -21.37 3.02 -9.86
C LYS A 318 -22.20 1.77 -9.51
N GLY A 319 -21.69 0.57 -9.80
CA GLY A 319 -22.37 -0.69 -9.48
C GLY A 319 -22.65 -0.83 -7.98
N LEU A 320 -21.64 -0.54 -7.14
CA LEU A 320 -21.81 -0.57 -5.68
C LEU A 320 -22.83 0.46 -5.18
N LYS A 321 -22.93 1.65 -5.81
CA LYS A 321 -23.93 2.67 -5.47
C LYS A 321 -25.35 2.22 -5.82
N GLU A 322 -25.55 1.41 -6.87
CA GLU A 322 -26.86 0.82 -7.16
C GLU A 322 -27.28 -0.14 -6.03
N LEU A 323 -26.37 -1.01 -5.57
CA LEU A 323 -26.63 -1.92 -4.45
C LEU A 323 -26.98 -1.17 -3.14
N LYS A 324 -26.38 -0.01 -2.92
CA LYS A 324 -26.70 0.83 -1.76
C LYS A 324 -28.17 1.24 -1.72
N LYS A 325 -28.84 1.40 -2.86
CA LYS A 325 -30.26 1.81 -2.91
C LYS A 325 -31.20 0.75 -2.29
N GLU A 326 -30.78 -0.52 -2.34
CA GLU A 326 -31.57 -1.65 -1.85
C GLU A 326 -31.19 -2.07 -0.42
N HIS A 327 -30.04 -1.62 0.10
CA HIS A 327 -29.50 -2.06 1.39
C HIS A 327 -29.18 -0.89 2.31
N SER A 328 -30.08 -0.60 3.26
CA SER A 328 -29.98 0.55 4.18
C SER A 328 -28.76 0.52 5.12
N PHE A 329 -28.15 -0.66 5.33
CA PHE A 329 -26.94 -0.80 6.13
C PHE A 329 -25.65 -0.37 5.37
N ILE A 330 -25.74 -0.05 4.09
CA ILE A 330 -24.63 0.54 3.33
C ILE A 330 -24.67 2.05 3.52
N LYS A 331 -23.71 2.58 4.29
CA LYS A 331 -23.65 4.00 4.65
C LYS A 331 -23.07 4.85 3.52
N GLU A 332 -21.90 4.47 2.99
CA GLU A 332 -21.15 5.25 2.01
C GLU A 332 -20.32 4.36 1.10
N ILE A 333 -20.12 4.82 -0.14
CA ILE A 333 -19.16 4.22 -1.08
C ILE A 333 -18.23 5.33 -1.55
N ARG A 334 -16.92 5.11 -1.39
CA ARG A 334 -15.86 6.05 -1.74
C ARG A 334 -14.67 5.34 -2.35
N GLY A 335 -13.89 6.03 -3.14
CA GLY A 335 -12.71 5.44 -3.78
C GLY A 335 -12.07 6.38 -4.79
N LYS A 336 -10.88 5.97 -5.26
CA LYS A 336 -10.17 6.60 -6.36
C LYS A 336 -9.45 5.53 -7.19
N GLY A 337 -9.75 5.47 -8.49
CA GLY A 337 -9.33 4.33 -9.30
C GLY A 337 -9.85 3.01 -8.71
N LEU A 338 -9.01 2.02 -8.63
CA LEU A 338 -9.34 0.69 -8.08
C LEU A 338 -8.96 0.53 -6.59
N LEU A 339 -8.95 1.60 -5.83
CA LEU A 339 -8.93 1.62 -4.37
C LEU A 339 -10.31 2.06 -3.89
N VAL A 340 -11.21 1.10 -3.61
CA VAL A 340 -12.62 1.36 -3.31
C VAL A 340 -13.00 0.81 -1.94
N GLY A 341 -13.73 1.61 -1.16
CA GLY A 341 -14.28 1.27 0.15
C GLY A 341 -15.79 1.43 0.20
N MET A 342 -16.46 0.49 0.86
CA MET A 342 -17.87 0.54 1.20
C MET A 342 -18.04 0.54 2.72
N GLU A 343 -18.47 1.64 3.28
CA GLU A 343 -18.72 1.76 4.72
C GLU A 343 -20.11 1.23 5.07
N LEU A 344 -20.18 0.42 6.12
CA LEU A 344 -21.38 -0.21 6.62
C LEU A 344 -21.77 0.34 7.99
N THR A 345 -23.04 0.21 8.37
CA THR A 345 -23.52 0.45 9.73
C THR A 345 -23.38 -0.80 10.62
N ILE A 346 -23.19 -1.98 10.01
CA ILE A 346 -23.03 -3.29 10.63
C ILE A 346 -21.58 -3.80 10.50
N ASP A 347 -21.21 -4.88 11.20
CA ASP A 347 -19.93 -5.57 11.03
C ASP A 347 -19.86 -6.21 9.63
N GLY A 348 -18.74 -6.04 8.95
CA GLY A 348 -18.52 -6.55 7.59
C GLY A 348 -17.97 -7.98 7.52
N LYS A 349 -17.59 -8.60 8.65
CA LYS A 349 -16.91 -9.92 8.65
C LYS A 349 -17.75 -11.03 8.06
N ASP A 350 -19.04 -11.07 8.42
CA ASP A 350 -19.94 -12.10 7.91
C ASP A 350 -20.13 -11.97 6.38
N ILE A 351 -20.18 -10.73 5.87
CA ILE A 351 -20.26 -10.47 4.43
C ILE A 351 -19.02 -11.02 3.72
N VAL A 352 -17.82 -10.77 4.28
CA VAL A 352 -16.56 -11.31 3.71
C VAL A 352 -16.56 -12.83 3.71
N MET A 353 -17.04 -13.47 4.78
CA MET A 353 -17.14 -14.92 4.86
C MET A 353 -18.12 -15.51 3.84
N GLU A 354 -19.26 -14.88 3.64
CA GLU A 354 -20.23 -15.32 2.63
C GLU A 354 -19.70 -15.11 1.20
N CYS A 355 -19.01 -13.98 0.93
CA CYS A 355 -18.31 -13.79 -0.34
C CYS A 355 -17.28 -14.88 -0.61
N LEU A 356 -16.48 -15.26 0.39
CA LEU A 356 -15.51 -16.33 0.26
C LEU A 356 -16.19 -17.66 -0.10
N LYS A 357 -17.32 -17.98 0.53
CA LYS A 357 -18.11 -19.19 0.20
C LYS A 357 -18.62 -19.17 -1.23
N ASP A 358 -18.92 -18.01 -1.79
CA ASP A 358 -19.42 -17.87 -3.16
C ASP A 358 -18.31 -17.65 -4.20
N GLY A 359 -17.02 -17.75 -3.79
CA GLY A 359 -15.89 -17.64 -4.73
C GLY A 359 -15.45 -16.21 -5.01
N LEU A 360 -15.76 -15.26 -4.12
CA LEU A 360 -15.30 -13.87 -4.22
C LEU A 360 -14.41 -13.51 -3.03
N LEU A 361 -13.21 -13.01 -3.30
CA LEU A 361 -12.32 -12.47 -2.28
C LEU A 361 -12.45 -10.97 -2.18
N ILE A 362 -12.92 -10.50 -1.03
CA ILE A 362 -12.86 -9.12 -0.57
C ILE A 362 -12.33 -9.09 0.85
N ASN A 363 -11.97 -7.92 1.37
CA ASN A 363 -11.61 -7.83 2.78
C ASN A 363 -12.37 -6.71 3.50
N CYS A 364 -12.37 -6.79 4.83
CA CYS A 364 -12.96 -5.78 5.70
C CYS A 364 -11.86 -5.14 6.55
N THR A 365 -11.83 -3.82 6.61
CA THR A 365 -10.98 -3.04 7.50
C THR A 365 -11.83 -2.20 8.46
N MET A 366 -11.26 -1.82 9.61
CA MET A 366 -11.97 -1.04 10.63
C MET A 366 -13.35 -1.65 11.02
N ASP A 367 -13.46 -2.99 10.95
CA ASP A 367 -14.62 -3.83 11.24
C ASP A 367 -15.87 -3.57 10.36
N LYS A 368 -16.01 -2.39 9.75
CA LYS A 368 -17.20 -1.95 9.02
C LYS A 368 -16.95 -1.47 7.60
N ILE A 369 -15.73 -1.57 7.08
CA ILE A 369 -15.42 -1.06 5.75
C ILE A 369 -14.97 -2.21 4.87
N LEU A 370 -15.85 -2.62 3.96
CA LEU A 370 -15.50 -3.55 2.90
C LEU A 370 -14.61 -2.84 1.90
N ARG A 371 -13.51 -3.48 1.52
CA ARG A 371 -12.53 -2.91 0.61
C ARG A 371 -12.37 -3.78 -0.62
N PHE A 372 -12.37 -3.14 -1.79
CA PHE A 372 -12.24 -3.74 -3.10
C PHE A 372 -10.98 -3.21 -3.76
N LEU A 373 -10.03 -4.11 -4.03
CA LEU A 373 -8.70 -3.84 -4.57
C LEU A 373 -8.36 -4.79 -5.72
N PRO A 374 -9.22 -4.93 -6.76
CA PRO A 374 -8.91 -5.86 -7.84
C PRO A 374 -7.61 -5.45 -8.54
N PRO A 375 -6.93 -6.36 -9.25
CA PRO A 375 -5.83 -6.00 -10.13
C PRO A 375 -6.22 -4.93 -11.15
N LEU A 376 -5.25 -4.13 -11.62
CA LEU A 376 -5.48 -3.06 -12.61
C LEU A 376 -5.95 -3.58 -13.97
N ILE A 377 -5.73 -4.88 -14.21
CA ILE A 377 -6.15 -5.59 -15.43
C ILE A 377 -7.60 -6.08 -15.39
N VAL A 378 -8.33 -5.81 -14.29
CA VAL A 378 -9.73 -6.24 -14.15
C VAL A 378 -10.57 -5.77 -15.32
N THR A 379 -11.46 -6.64 -15.81
CA THR A 379 -12.37 -6.35 -16.92
C THR A 379 -13.75 -5.93 -16.41
N LYS A 380 -14.56 -5.40 -17.32
CA LYS A 380 -15.96 -5.06 -17.02
C LYS A 380 -16.76 -6.31 -16.64
N GLU A 381 -16.58 -7.41 -17.37
CA GLU A 381 -17.25 -8.69 -17.15
C GLU A 381 -16.90 -9.28 -15.77
N GLU A 382 -15.66 -9.12 -15.33
CA GLU A 382 -15.24 -9.55 -14.00
C GLU A 382 -15.87 -8.69 -12.89
N ILE A 383 -16.04 -7.39 -13.12
CA ILE A 383 -16.77 -6.51 -12.20
C ILE A 383 -18.25 -6.89 -12.17
N ASP A 384 -18.87 -7.16 -13.33
CA ASP A 384 -20.26 -7.61 -13.41
C ASP A 384 -20.46 -8.91 -12.61
N SER A 385 -19.56 -9.90 -12.80
CA SER A 385 -19.59 -11.16 -12.04
C SER A 385 -19.41 -10.92 -10.53
N MET A 386 -18.51 -10.03 -10.14
CA MET A 386 -18.33 -9.64 -8.73
C MET A 386 -19.61 -9.03 -8.15
N LEU A 387 -20.23 -8.10 -8.88
CA LEU A 387 -21.46 -7.42 -8.44
C LEU A 387 -22.62 -8.43 -8.30
N GLU A 388 -22.73 -9.40 -9.19
CA GLU A 388 -23.75 -10.46 -9.12
C GLU A 388 -23.56 -11.34 -7.89
N ILE A 389 -22.34 -11.85 -7.64
CA ILE A 389 -22.03 -12.64 -6.45
C ILE A 389 -22.31 -11.82 -5.20
N PHE A 390 -21.81 -10.58 -5.17
CA PHE A 390 -21.95 -9.70 -4.01
C PHE A 390 -23.39 -9.35 -3.70
N TYR A 391 -24.21 -9.10 -4.73
CA TYR A 391 -25.66 -8.89 -4.57
C TYR A 391 -26.37 -10.10 -3.96
N GLY A 392 -26.03 -11.31 -4.44
CA GLY A 392 -26.54 -12.56 -3.86
C GLY A 392 -26.18 -12.71 -2.38
N VAL A 393 -24.94 -12.33 -2.01
CA VAL A 393 -24.51 -12.32 -0.60
C VAL A 393 -25.31 -11.31 0.22
N LEU A 394 -25.42 -10.06 -0.24
CA LEU A 394 -26.12 -9.00 0.51
C LEU A 394 -27.60 -9.35 0.79
N LYS A 395 -28.26 -10.06 -0.11
CA LYS A 395 -29.65 -10.54 0.10
C LYS A 395 -29.78 -11.54 1.25
N ARG A 396 -28.72 -12.31 1.54
CA ARG A 396 -28.71 -13.31 2.62
C ARG A 396 -28.34 -12.73 3.98
N ILE A 397 -27.74 -11.53 4.01
CA ILE A 397 -27.37 -10.86 5.26
C ILE A 397 -28.63 -10.43 6.00
N LYS A 398 -28.86 -11.03 7.16
CA LYS A 398 -29.95 -10.62 8.06
C LYS A 398 -29.63 -9.25 8.66
N LYS A 399 -30.62 -8.36 8.64
CA LYS A 399 -30.54 -7.03 9.27
C LYS A 399 -30.48 -7.14 10.79
#